data_4e241de40508928bdb2cc587d63a289e
#
_entry.id   4e241de40508928bdb2cc587d63a289e
#
_cell.length_a   1.000
_cell.length_b   1.000
_cell.length_c   1.000
_cell.angle_alpha   90.00
_cell.angle_beta   90.00
_cell.angle_gamma   90.00
#
_symmetry.space_group_name_H-M   'P 1'
#
loop_
_entity.id
_entity.type
_entity.pdbx_description
1 polymer ?
#
loop_
_entity_poly.entity_id
_entity_poly.type
_entity_poly.pdbx_seq_one_letter_code
_entity_poly.pdbx_strand_id
1 'polypeptide(L)'
;MIVSRYVHAVILTVCAGVLGAHTVAAEVVSAPPVSRIEVVLASQYKNQVPLLTEEFVQAGMPNVHFQFFRQGQPPQNIGLGRDVPADKAREAIRLALKYNLGVGILLPERLFPPRFVTIASSNYDDTVEYPIDQAALAQLQNETLTTEEFHRLYKGLTSIPLPPKGRYNP
;
A
#
# COMPACT_ATOMS: atom_id res chain seq x y z
N MET A 1 -60.73 68.72 10.64
CA MET A 1 -60.12 68.12 11.86
C MET A 1 -59.30 67.00 11.46
N ILE A 2 -58.00 67.21 11.32
CA ILE A 2 -57.07 66.21 10.87
C ILE A 2 -56.03 66.07 11.99
N VAL A 3 -55.99 64.88 12.61
CA VAL A 3 -55.01 64.54 13.65
C VAL A 3 -53.81 63.77 12.98
N SER A 4 -52.67 64.43 12.96
CA SER A 4 -51.41 63.88 12.51
C SER A 4 -50.79 62.99 13.61
N ARG A 5 -50.54 61.74 13.33
CA ARG A 5 -49.75 60.82 14.19
C ARG A 5 -48.32 60.65 13.63
N TYR A 6 -47.37 61.15 14.36
CA TYR A 6 -45.96 60.89 14.14
C TYR A 6 -45.61 59.46 14.57
N VAL A 7 -45.10 58.69 13.65
CA VAL A 7 -44.51 57.38 13.92
C VAL A 7 -42.98 57.56 13.95
N HIS A 8 -42.42 57.34 15.14
CA HIS A 8 -40.94 57.31 15.31
C HIS A 8 -40.44 55.97 14.84
N ALA A 9 -39.61 55.98 13.77
CA ALA A 9 -38.88 54.82 13.33
C ALA A 9 -37.57 54.69 14.16
N VAL A 10 -37.50 53.67 14.98
CA VAL A 10 -36.27 53.25 15.68
C VAL A 10 -35.47 52.41 14.73
N ILE A 11 -34.32 52.95 14.30
CA ILE A 11 -33.34 52.22 13.50
C ILE A 11 -32.50 51.39 14.45
N LEU A 12 -32.72 50.06 14.45
CA LEU A 12 -31.87 49.07 15.13
C LEU A 12 -30.73 48.73 14.20
N THR A 13 -29.55 49.27 14.47
CA THR A 13 -28.31 48.89 13.78
C THR A 13 -27.85 47.54 14.31
N VAL A 14 -28.06 46.47 13.53
CA VAL A 14 -27.55 45.16 13.83
C VAL A 14 -26.08 45.10 13.30
N CYS A 15 -25.12 45.16 14.20
CA CYS A 15 -23.71 44.86 13.90
C CYS A 15 -23.62 43.35 13.67
N ALA A 16 -23.61 42.92 12.39
CA ALA A 16 -23.26 41.58 12.00
C ALA A 16 -21.74 41.42 12.16
N GLY A 17 -21.32 40.80 13.27
CA GLY A 17 -19.95 40.35 13.47
C GLY A 17 -19.67 39.22 12.49
N VAL A 18 -18.82 39.47 11.49
CA VAL A 18 -18.28 38.45 10.60
C VAL A 18 -17.27 37.63 11.40
N LEU A 19 -17.75 36.52 11.97
CA LEU A 19 -16.89 35.45 12.47
C LEU A 19 -16.24 34.76 11.25
N GLY A 20 -15.04 35.21 10.91
CA GLY A 20 -14.19 34.53 9.92
C GLY A 20 -13.87 33.14 10.43
N ALA A 21 -14.61 32.13 9.95
CA ALA A 21 -14.24 30.76 10.11
C ALA A 21 -12.97 30.51 9.27
N HIS A 22 -11.82 30.61 9.91
CA HIS A 22 -10.58 30.08 9.35
C HIS A 22 -10.71 28.55 9.29
N THR A 23 -11.21 28.03 8.18
CA THR A 23 -11.06 26.62 7.84
C THR A 23 -9.55 26.38 7.65
N VAL A 24 -8.90 25.90 8.69
CA VAL A 24 -7.56 25.30 8.57
C VAL A 24 -7.76 24.07 7.70
N ALA A 25 -7.49 24.21 6.41
CA ALA A 25 -7.36 23.06 5.54
C ALA A 25 -6.22 22.22 6.12
N ALA A 26 -6.57 21.09 6.71
CA ALA A 26 -5.57 20.10 7.11
C ALA A 26 -4.83 19.70 5.83
N GLU A 27 -3.57 20.10 5.75
CA GLU A 27 -2.65 19.69 4.69
C GLU A 27 -2.58 18.17 4.78
N VAL A 28 -3.17 17.48 3.80
CA VAL A 28 -3.07 16.04 3.68
C VAL A 28 -1.62 15.75 3.36
N VAL A 29 -0.83 15.50 4.41
CA VAL A 29 0.55 15.04 4.26
C VAL A 29 0.48 13.70 3.54
N SER A 30 0.66 13.75 2.23
CA SER A 30 0.73 12.53 1.41
C SER A 30 1.87 11.66 1.95
N ALA A 31 1.56 10.40 2.24
CA ALA A 31 2.58 9.45 2.65
C ALA A 31 3.70 9.39 1.60
N PRO A 32 4.97 9.31 2.03
CA PRO A 32 6.08 9.28 1.10
C PRO A 32 5.95 8.09 0.14
N PRO A 33 6.27 8.27 -1.15
CA PRO A 33 6.09 7.22 -2.15
C PRO A 33 6.96 6.00 -1.87
N VAL A 34 6.54 4.83 -2.36
CA VAL A 34 7.39 3.63 -2.41
C VAL A 34 8.64 3.95 -3.23
N SER A 35 9.82 3.67 -2.68
CA SER A 35 11.08 4.09 -3.27
C SER A 35 11.49 3.22 -4.47
N ARG A 36 11.21 1.92 -4.40
CA ARG A 36 11.53 0.94 -5.44
C ARG A 36 10.68 -0.31 -5.29
N ILE A 37 10.29 -0.88 -6.42
CA ILE A 37 9.55 -2.14 -6.49
C ILE A 37 10.30 -3.08 -7.43
N GLU A 38 10.59 -4.28 -6.95
CA GLU A 38 11.17 -5.35 -7.76
C GLU A 38 10.15 -6.47 -7.91
N VAL A 39 9.89 -6.87 -9.14
CA VAL A 39 8.92 -7.92 -9.46
C VAL A 39 9.58 -8.96 -10.36
N VAL A 40 9.59 -10.21 -9.91
CA VAL A 40 10.02 -11.34 -10.75
C VAL A 40 8.76 -12.03 -11.29
N LEU A 41 8.67 -12.16 -12.59
CA LEU A 41 7.54 -12.76 -13.30
C LEU A 41 7.95 -14.00 -14.07
N ALA A 42 7.01 -14.90 -14.30
CA ALA A 42 7.22 -15.96 -15.28
C ALA A 42 7.40 -15.36 -16.69
N SER A 43 8.24 -15.98 -17.51
CA SER A 43 8.60 -15.49 -18.86
C SER A 43 7.38 -15.30 -19.77
N GLN A 44 6.28 -16.02 -19.53
CA GLN A 44 5.03 -15.88 -20.28
C GLN A 44 4.39 -14.48 -20.15
N TYR A 45 4.67 -13.75 -19.06
CA TYR A 45 4.13 -12.40 -18.84
C TYR A 45 4.97 -11.28 -19.48
N LYS A 46 6.05 -11.61 -20.18
CA LYS A 46 6.95 -10.61 -20.79
C LYS A 46 6.24 -9.62 -21.69
N ASN A 47 5.27 -10.09 -22.48
CA ASN A 47 4.50 -9.25 -23.38
C ASN A 47 3.45 -8.38 -22.66
N GLN A 48 3.19 -8.62 -21.38
CA GLN A 48 2.23 -7.89 -20.56
C GLN A 48 2.88 -6.77 -19.73
N VAL A 49 4.20 -6.60 -19.81
CA VAL A 49 4.93 -5.58 -19.05
C VAL A 49 4.35 -4.18 -19.17
N PRO A 50 3.95 -3.69 -20.37
CA PRO A 50 3.34 -2.37 -20.47
C PRO A 50 2.07 -2.23 -19.62
N LEU A 51 1.18 -3.23 -19.68
CA LEU A 51 -0.06 -3.27 -18.91
C LEU A 51 0.23 -3.36 -17.40
N LEU A 52 1.17 -4.22 -17.01
CA LEU A 52 1.59 -4.36 -15.61
C LEU A 52 2.20 -3.07 -15.07
N THR A 53 3.03 -2.40 -15.87
CA THR A 53 3.61 -1.11 -15.49
C THR A 53 2.50 -0.08 -15.24
N GLU A 54 1.49 -0.03 -16.10
CA GLU A 54 0.35 0.86 -15.94
C GLU A 54 -0.43 0.57 -14.64
N GLU A 55 -0.69 -0.70 -14.31
CA GLU A 55 -1.34 -1.07 -13.05
C GLU A 55 -0.54 -0.61 -11.82
N PHE A 56 0.80 -0.78 -11.82
CA PHE A 56 1.64 -0.26 -10.73
C PHE A 56 1.61 1.27 -10.65
N VAL A 57 1.64 1.97 -11.78
CA VAL A 57 1.52 3.43 -11.84
C VAL A 57 0.18 3.90 -11.29
N GLN A 58 -0.93 3.26 -11.69
CA GLN A 58 -2.28 3.57 -11.18
C GLN A 58 -2.39 3.31 -9.67
N ALA A 59 -1.70 2.30 -9.18
CA ALA A 59 -1.57 2.02 -7.76
C ALA A 59 -0.69 3.04 -7.00
N GLY A 60 -0.13 4.04 -7.68
CA GLY A 60 0.78 5.04 -7.10
C GLY A 60 2.17 4.46 -6.78
N MET A 61 2.60 3.47 -7.53
CA MET A 61 3.88 2.77 -7.40
C MET A 61 4.67 2.80 -8.72
N PRO A 62 5.08 3.98 -9.23
CA PRO A 62 5.63 4.11 -10.58
C PRO A 62 7.05 3.55 -10.75
N ASN A 63 7.80 3.35 -9.66
CA ASN A 63 9.20 2.92 -9.72
C ASN A 63 9.32 1.39 -9.68
N VAL A 64 8.75 0.71 -10.68
CA VAL A 64 8.72 -0.75 -10.78
C VAL A 64 9.77 -1.27 -11.76
N HIS A 65 10.47 -2.33 -11.34
CA HIS A 65 11.47 -3.03 -12.12
C HIS A 65 11.08 -4.49 -12.28
N PHE A 66 10.95 -4.95 -13.52
CA PHE A 66 10.60 -6.34 -13.84
C PHE A 66 11.83 -7.16 -14.16
N GLN A 67 11.87 -8.35 -13.59
CA GLN A 67 12.79 -9.42 -13.95
C GLN A 67 11.97 -10.65 -14.39
N PHE A 68 12.57 -11.52 -15.19
CA PHE A 68 11.87 -12.69 -15.70
C PHE A 68 12.56 -13.96 -15.26
N PHE A 69 11.78 -14.85 -14.66
CA PHE A 69 12.22 -16.16 -14.29
C PHE A 69 12.40 -17.01 -15.58
N ARG A 70 13.56 -17.61 -15.72
CA ARG A 70 13.93 -18.28 -16.99
C ARG A 70 13.18 -19.59 -17.21
N GLN A 71 12.99 -20.36 -16.14
CA GLN A 71 12.33 -21.67 -16.18
C GLN A 71 11.51 -21.90 -14.91
N GLY A 72 10.33 -22.52 -15.07
CA GLY A 72 9.46 -22.82 -13.94
C GLY A 72 8.59 -21.65 -13.48
N GLN A 73 8.13 -21.74 -12.24
CA GLN A 73 7.29 -20.74 -11.61
C GLN A 73 8.17 -19.79 -10.78
N PRO A 74 7.90 -18.47 -10.79
CA PRO A 74 8.55 -17.55 -9.88
C PRO A 74 8.21 -17.89 -8.43
N PRO A 75 9.07 -17.53 -7.48
CA PRO A 75 8.79 -17.70 -6.06
C PRO A 75 7.48 -17.05 -5.63
N GLN A 76 6.74 -17.70 -4.72
CA GLN A 76 5.48 -17.18 -4.17
C GLN A 76 5.73 -16.39 -2.88
N ASN A 77 6.66 -15.46 -2.91
CA ASN A 77 7.00 -14.63 -1.76
C ASN A 77 6.77 -13.14 -2.02
N ILE A 78 6.56 -12.39 -0.94
CA ILE A 78 6.51 -10.94 -0.96
C ILE A 78 7.33 -10.40 0.21
N GLY A 79 8.07 -9.33 -0.04
CA GLY A 79 8.83 -8.60 0.96
C GLY A 79 8.49 -7.12 0.94
N LEU A 80 8.27 -6.57 2.13
CA LEU A 80 7.94 -5.17 2.34
C LEU A 80 8.95 -4.54 3.29
N GLY A 81 9.49 -3.38 2.93
CA GLY A 81 10.28 -2.56 3.85
C GLY A 81 9.37 -1.89 4.88
N ARG A 82 9.92 -1.58 6.06
CA ARG A 82 9.19 -1.10 7.24
C ARG A 82 8.35 0.17 7.06
N ASP A 83 8.68 1.02 6.08
CA ASP A 83 8.04 2.33 5.86
C ASP A 83 7.16 2.33 4.59
N VAL A 84 6.75 1.17 4.08
CA VAL A 84 5.81 1.06 2.97
C VAL A 84 4.42 1.43 3.48
N PRO A 85 3.72 2.42 2.90
CA PRO A 85 2.35 2.75 3.30
C PRO A 85 1.41 1.55 3.17
N ALA A 86 0.49 1.38 4.12
CA ALA A 86 -0.39 0.21 4.17
C ALA A 86 -1.25 0.03 2.90
N ASP A 87 -1.71 1.12 2.29
CA ASP A 87 -2.44 1.10 1.03
C ASP A 87 -1.59 0.54 -0.11
N LYS A 88 -0.31 0.92 -0.19
CA LYS A 88 0.65 0.42 -1.18
C LYS A 88 1.04 -1.03 -0.91
N ALA A 89 1.20 -1.40 0.36
CA ALA A 89 1.48 -2.78 0.76
C ALA A 89 0.33 -3.72 0.37
N ARG A 90 -0.92 -3.33 0.63
CA ARG A 90 -2.11 -4.09 0.22
C ARG A 90 -2.19 -4.24 -1.29
N GLU A 91 -1.92 -3.16 -2.02
CA GLU A 91 -1.93 -3.19 -3.48
C GLU A 91 -0.84 -4.11 -4.03
N ALA A 92 0.36 -4.09 -3.45
CA ALA A 92 1.44 -5.01 -3.82
C ALA A 92 1.05 -6.48 -3.57
N ILE A 93 0.39 -6.78 -2.45
CA ILE A 93 -0.13 -8.13 -2.16
C ILE A 93 -1.21 -8.51 -3.19
N ARG A 94 -2.13 -7.61 -3.52
CA ARG A 94 -3.18 -7.84 -4.53
C ARG A 94 -2.58 -8.16 -5.91
N LEU A 95 -1.56 -7.41 -6.32
CA LEU A 95 -0.86 -7.65 -7.58
C LEU A 95 -0.08 -8.98 -7.55
N ALA A 96 0.56 -9.31 -6.42
CA ALA A 96 1.21 -10.61 -6.26
C ALA A 96 0.23 -11.78 -6.37
N LEU A 97 -0.94 -11.67 -5.75
CA LEU A 97 -2.00 -12.68 -5.86
C LEU A 97 -2.51 -12.83 -7.28
N LYS A 98 -2.60 -11.73 -8.02
CA LYS A 98 -3.11 -11.73 -9.40
C LYS A 98 -2.13 -12.37 -10.40
N TYR A 99 -0.82 -12.08 -10.27
CA TYR A 99 0.16 -12.41 -11.31
C TYR A 99 1.16 -13.48 -10.93
N ASN A 100 1.19 -13.89 -9.67
CA ASN A 100 2.22 -14.79 -9.15
C ASN A 100 1.68 -16.09 -8.57
N LEU A 101 0.47 -16.49 -8.96
CA LEU A 101 -0.22 -17.69 -8.49
C LEU A 101 -0.45 -17.73 -6.97
N GLY A 102 -0.28 -16.61 -6.28
CA GLY A 102 -0.50 -16.50 -4.86
C GLY A 102 0.71 -15.94 -4.10
N VAL A 103 0.53 -15.84 -2.79
CA VAL A 103 1.58 -15.48 -1.83
C VAL A 103 1.70 -16.63 -0.85
N GLY A 104 2.82 -17.34 -0.89
CA GLY A 104 3.10 -18.46 0.02
C GLY A 104 3.89 -18.02 1.24
N ILE A 105 4.77 -17.02 1.12
CA ILE A 105 5.63 -16.54 2.20
C ILE A 105 5.62 -15.02 2.26
N LEU A 106 5.59 -14.47 3.49
CA LEU A 106 5.93 -13.09 3.79
C LEU A 106 7.38 -13.00 4.26
N LEU A 107 8.19 -12.20 3.58
CA LEU A 107 9.60 -12.00 3.94
C LEU A 107 9.74 -10.92 5.02
N PRO A 108 10.59 -11.11 6.05
CA PRO A 108 10.74 -10.13 7.12
C PRO A 108 11.19 -8.74 6.64
N GLU A 109 10.58 -7.69 7.17
CA GLU A 109 10.88 -6.29 6.84
C GLU A 109 12.36 -5.92 6.98
N ARG A 110 13.06 -6.51 7.98
CA ARG A 110 14.48 -6.24 8.24
C ARG A 110 15.42 -6.61 7.08
N LEU A 111 14.92 -7.38 6.12
CA LEU A 111 15.70 -7.81 4.94
C LEU A 111 15.72 -6.75 3.83
N PHE A 112 14.89 -5.73 3.93
CA PHE A 112 14.69 -4.75 2.87
C PHE A 112 14.93 -3.32 3.33
N PRO A 113 15.35 -2.43 2.40
CA PRO A 113 15.38 -1.01 2.66
C PRO A 113 13.98 -0.48 3.03
N PRO A 114 13.89 0.64 3.78
CA PRO A 114 12.62 1.33 3.99
C PRO A 114 11.92 1.65 2.66
N ARG A 115 10.61 1.53 2.61
CA ARG A 115 9.77 1.83 1.43
C ARG A 115 10.10 1.01 0.17
N PHE A 116 10.71 -0.15 0.35
CA PHE A 116 11.02 -1.11 -0.71
C PHE A 116 9.96 -2.21 -0.75
N VAL A 117 9.59 -2.63 -1.94
CA VAL A 117 8.68 -3.76 -2.18
C VAL A 117 9.36 -4.77 -3.09
N THR A 118 9.26 -6.04 -2.78
CA THR A 118 9.64 -7.11 -3.71
C THR A 118 8.52 -8.14 -3.83
N ILE A 119 8.24 -8.56 -5.04
CA ILE A 119 7.29 -9.64 -5.36
C ILE A 119 8.08 -10.72 -6.07
N ALA A 120 7.99 -11.94 -5.55
CA ALA A 120 8.68 -13.11 -6.09
C ALA A 120 10.21 -12.98 -6.10
N SER A 121 10.80 -12.54 -4.98
CA SER A 121 12.25 -12.44 -4.87
C SER A 121 12.93 -13.81 -5.04
N SER A 122 13.79 -13.94 -6.04
CA SER A 122 14.60 -15.16 -6.29
C SER A 122 15.70 -15.41 -5.26
N ASN A 123 15.91 -14.46 -4.33
CA ASN A 123 16.92 -14.60 -3.28
C ASN A 123 16.49 -15.51 -2.11
N TYR A 124 15.24 -15.95 -2.11
CA TYR A 124 14.67 -16.76 -1.04
C TYR A 124 14.03 -18.01 -1.60
N ASP A 125 14.29 -19.14 -0.94
CA ASP A 125 13.65 -20.42 -1.28
C ASP A 125 12.18 -20.35 -0.95
N ASP A 126 11.35 -20.79 -1.89
CA ASP A 126 9.89 -20.84 -1.81
C ASP A 126 9.35 -22.27 -1.72
N THR A 127 10.22 -23.26 -1.52
CA THR A 127 9.80 -24.58 -1.08
C THR A 127 9.23 -24.49 0.32
N VAL A 128 7.99 -24.02 0.39
CA VAL A 128 7.32 -23.66 1.64
C VAL A 128 6.66 -24.90 2.20
N GLU A 129 7.19 -25.45 3.27
CA GLU A 129 6.49 -26.48 4.04
C GLU A 129 5.22 -25.91 4.72
N TYR A 130 5.23 -24.62 5.03
CA TYR A 130 4.14 -23.94 5.75
C TYR A 130 3.78 -22.61 5.05
N PRO A 131 2.92 -22.65 4.03
CA PRO A 131 2.46 -21.43 3.36
C PRO A 131 1.64 -20.58 4.33
N ILE A 132 1.65 -19.27 4.10
CA ILE A 132 0.82 -18.35 4.89
C ILE A 132 -0.66 -18.76 4.81
N ASP A 133 -1.34 -18.71 5.95
CA ASP A 133 -2.78 -18.96 6.01
C ASP A 133 -3.55 -17.86 5.25
N GLN A 134 -4.55 -18.27 4.46
CA GLN A 134 -5.40 -17.36 3.70
C GLN A 134 -6.16 -16.38 4.61
N ALA A 135 -6.55 -16.81 5.82
CA ALA A 135 -7.19 -15.92 6.79
C ALA A 135 -6.23 -14.81 7.28
N ALA A 136 -4.96 -15.14 7.50
CA ALA A 136 -3.92 -14.18 7.86
C ALA A 136 -3.66 -13.19 6.71
N LEU A 137 -3.64 -13.68 5.47
CA LEU A 137 -3.46 -12.85 4.29
C LEU A 137 -4.67 -11.91 4.10
N ALA A 138 -5.89 -12.39 4.35
CA ALA A 138 -7.09 -11.56 4.31
C ALA A 138 -7.09 -10.45 5.38
N GLN A 139 -6.52 -10.71 6.57
CA GLN A 139 -6.36 -9.68 7.59
C GLN A 139 -5.45 -8.54 7.11
N LEU A 140 -4.36 -8.84 6.40
CA LEU A 140 -3.48 -7.82 5.80
C LEU A 140 -4.19 -6.99 4.71
N GLN A 141 -5.23 -7.53 4.08
CA GLN A 141 -6.03 -6.82 3.08
C GLN A 141 -7.11 -5.91 3.69
N ASN A 142 -7.26 -5.89 5.01
CA ASN A 142 -8.23 -5.02 5.67
C ASN A 142 -7.86 -3.54 5.48
N GLU A 143 -8.73 -2.80 4.78
CA GLU A 143 -8.52 -1.39 4.43
C GLU A 143 -8.56 -0.45 5.64
N THR A 144 -9.13 -0.88 6.77
CA THR A 144 -9.22 -0.06 7.97
C THR A 144 -7.92 0.01 8.77
N LEU A 145 -6.95 -0.88 8.49
CA LEU A 145 -5.66 -0.86 9.17
C LEU A 145 -4.87 0.39 8.81
N THR A 146 -4.42 1.09 9.83
CA THR A 146 -3.39 2.13 9.69
C THR A 146 -2.06 1.50 9.24
N THR A 147 -1.12 2.31 8.77
CA THR A 147 0.21 1.80 8.37
C THR A 147 0.92 1.11 9.53
N GLU A 148 0.82 1.66 10.75
CA GLU A 148 1.44 1.06 11.93
C GLU A 148 0.82 -0.30 12.29
N GLU A 149 -0.51 -0.40 12.26
CA GLU A 149 -1.22 -1.65 12.55
C GLU A 149 -0.93 -2.71 11.49
N PHE A 150 -0.88 -2.33 10.21
CA PHE A 150 -0.51 -3.20 9.12
C PHE A 150 0.89 -3.80 9.35
N HIS A 151 1.90 -2.97 9.61
CA HIS A 151 3.27 -3.44 9.83
C HIS A 151 3.42 -4.27 11.10
N ARG A 152 2.66 -3.96 12.16
CA ARG A 152 2.62 -4.79 13.38
C ARG A 152 2.09 -6.19 13.06
N LEU A 153 0.99 -6.29 12.31
CA LEU A 153 0.42 -7.55 11.88
C LEU A 153 1.38 -8.30 10.94
N TYR A 154 1.90 -7.63 9.92
CA TYR A 154 2.87 -8.19 8.98
C TYR A 154 4.09 -8.77 9.69
N LYS A 155 4.66 -8.02 10.65
CA LYS A 155 5.79 -8.47 11.46
C LYS A 155 5.45 -9.71 12.30
N GLY A 156 4.26 -9.77 12.87
CA GLY A 156 3.79 -10.95 13.61
C GLY A 156 3.75 -12.19 12.73
N LEU A 157 3.27 -12.05 11.49
CA LEU A 157 3.18 -13.14 10.52
C LEU A 157 4.55 -13.57 9.98
N THR A 158 5.52 -12.67 9.91
CA THR A 158 6.89 -12.97 9.46
C THR A 158 7.82 -13.47 10.58
N SER A 159 7.35 -13.56 11.82
CA SER A 159 8.13 -14.08 12.94
C SER A 159 8.34 -15.59 12.91
N ILE A 160 7.63 -16.29 12.03
CA ILE A 160 7.83 -17.71 11.73
C ILE A 160 9.22 -17.87 11.10
N PRO A 161 10.04 -18.86 11.51
CA PRO A 161 11.35 -19.08 10.93
C PRO A 161 11.25 -19.23 9.40
N LEU A 162 12.03 -18.43 8.69
CA LEU A 162 12.15 -18.63 7.25
C LEU A 162 12.78 -19.99 6.96
N PRO A 163 12.33 -20.70 5.92
CA PRO A 163 13.04 -21.86 5.45
C PRO A 163 14.50 -21.49 5.13
N PRO A 164 15.46 -22.41 5.29
CA PRO A 164 16.85 -22.15 5.01
C PRO A 164 16.99 -21.63 3.57
N LYS A 165 17.89 -20.70 3.38
CA LYS A 165 18.20 -20.10 2.07
C LYS A 165 18.60 -21.23 1.12
N GLY A 166 17.72 -21.58 0.18
CA GLY A 166 18.03 -22.57 -0.85
C GLY A 166 19.25 -22.11 -1.63
N ARG A 167 20.17 -23.01 -1.91
CA ARG A 167 21.24 -22.75 -2.88
C ARG A 167 20.58 -22.70 -4.25
N TYR A 168 20.13 -21.52 -4.63
CA TYR A 168 19.74 -21.28 -6.00
C TYR A 168 21.03 -21.37 -6.83
N ASN A 169 21.17 -22.45 -7.56
CA ASN A 169 22.15 -22.53 -8.63
C ASN A 169 21.49 -21.95 -9.88
N PRO A 170 21.94 -20.79 -10.38
CA PRO A 170 21.37 -20.13 -11.55
C PRO A 170 21.56 -20.98 -12.83
#